data_66c8dccf00dcac134633b77dcd2a2b00
#
_entry.id   66c8dccf00dcac134633b77dcd2a2b00
#
_cell.length_a   1.000
_cell.length_b   1.000
_cell.length_c   1.000
_cell.angle_alpha   90.00
_cell.angle_beta   90.00
_cell.angle_gamma   90.00
#
_symmetry.space_group_name_H-M   'P 1'
#
loop_
_entity.id
_entity.type
_entity.pdbx_description
1 polymer ?
#
loop_
_entity_poly.entity_id
_entity_poly.type
_entity_poly.pdbx_seq_one_letter_code
_entity_poly.pdbx_strand_id
1 'polypeptide(L)'
;MSIILDGATRVLVQGITGAEARRLLPTMRDYGTNVVAGVSPGKGGQKVDGVPVFSTAEAALREVEVDISVLFIPARFVRDAALEAIGAGVPAVHVLAEGVPHHDACEIVTRGKSAGTFIIGPNSQGMVSPGKAKLGGTGGEVPGLMFRPGPVGVVSRSGGMGAEICLFLTLAGIGQSTYVAIGGDLIIGAAFVEMLELFERDPETECVVIFGEPGTGREEEAAEFIAAGGFTKPVVAMIPGEFLENSPSPTSLGHTGALIERGVGA
;
A
#
# COMPACT_ATOMS: atom_id res chain seq x y z
N MET A 1 4.92 16.99 -4.80
CA MET A 1 3.73 16.13 -4.67
C MET A 1 4.22 14.74 -4.40
N SER A 2 3.66 14.01 -3.46
CA SER A 2 3.96 12.58 -3.32
C SER A 2 3.17 11.77 -4.35
N ILE A 3 3.57 10.53 -4.60
CA ILE A 3 3.02 9.73 -5.71
C ILE A 3 1.54 9.35 -5.57
N ILE A 4 1.00 9.20 -4.34
CA ILE A 4 -0.39 8.76 -4.11
C ILE A 4 -1.01 9.51 -2.93
N LEU A 5 -0.23 9.76 -1.88
CA LEU A 5 -0.69 10.26 -0.59
C LEU A 5 0.08 11.50 -0.17
N ASP A 6 -0.63 12.58 0.12
CA ASP A 6 -0.08 13.78 0.78
C ASP A 6 -1.11 14.37 1.76
N GLY A 7 -0.79 15.50 2.38
CA GLY A 7 -1.68 16.15 3.35
C GLY A 7 -2.99 16.69 2.75
N ALA A 8 -3.08 16.83 1.43
CA ALA A 8 -4.30 17.25 0.74
C ALA A 8 -5.18 16.06 0.31
N THR A 9 -4.60 14.84 0.24
CA THR A 9 -5.31 13.63 -0.17
C THR A 9 -6.48 13.32 0.75
N ARG A 10 -7.70 13.28 0.21
CA ARG A 10 -8.95 13.04 0.96
C ARG A 10 -9.16 11.56 1.16
N VAL A 11 -9.08 11.12 2.40
CA VAL A 11 -9.09 9.70 2.78
C VAL A 11 -10.47 9.30 3.31
N LEU A 12 -11.04 8.26 2.73
CA LEU A 12 -12.19 7.52 3.26
C LEU A 12 -11.68 6.30 4.05
N VAL A 13 -12.16 6.12 5.27
CA VAL A 13 -11.81 4.96 6.11
C VAL A 13 -12.99 4.00 6.16
N GLN A 14 -12.91 2.87 5.44
CA GLN A 14 -13.90 1.80 5.57
C GLN A 14 -13.60 0.94 6.79
N GLY A 15 -14.65 0.60 7.54
CA GLY A 15 -14.51 -0.09 8.83
C GLY A 15 -14.09 0.83 9.98
N ILE A 16 -14.31 2.14 9.86
CA ILE A 16 -13.85 3.17 10.82
C ILE A 16 -14.27 2.91 12.28
N THR A 17 -15.36 2.20 12.50
CA THR A 17 -15.83 1.86 13.86
C THR A 17 -15.17 0.60 14.44
N GLY A 18 -14.36 -0.10 13.66
CA GLY A 18 -13.60 -1.28 14.08
C GLY A 18 -12.47 -0.93 15.05
N ALA A 19 -12.02 -1.91 15.84
CA ALA A 19 -10.99 -1.70 16.85
C ALA A 19 -9.67 -1.23 16.24
N GLU A 20 -9.25 -1.84 15.13
CA GLU A 20 -8.00 -1.49 14.45
C GLU A 20 -8.04 -0.08 13.87
N ALA A 21 -9.15 0.28 13.18
CA ALA A 21 -9.32 1.63 12.67
C ALA A 21 -9.31 2.67 13.79
N ARG A 22 -10.01 2.42 14.89
CA ARG A 22 -10.02 3.34 16.06
C ARG A 22 -8.65 3.50 16.69
N ARG A 23 -7.82 2.46 16.70
CA ARG A 23 -6.46 2.51 17.22
C ARG A 23 -5.54 3.34 16.33
N LEU A 24 -5.68 3.22 15.01
CA LEU A 24 -4.78 3.85 14.04
C LEU A 24 -5.24 5.24 13.55
N LEU A 25 -6.53 5.53 13.60
CA LEU A 25 -7.09 6.80 13.12
C LEU A 25 -6.44 8.03 13.79
N PRO A 26 -6.25 8.09 15.11
CA PRO A 26 -5.55 9.21 15.76
C PRO A 26 -4.13 9.39 15.20
N THR A 27 -3.35 8.30 15.10
CA THR A 27 -1.96 8.36 14.62
C THR A 27 -1.86 8.80 13.16
N MET A 28 -2.85 8.43 12.32
CA MET A 28 -2.91 8.90 10.94
C MET A 28 -3.19 10.40 10.88
N ARG A 29 -4.19 10.87 11.64
CA ARG A 29 -4.59 12.29 11.67
C ARG A 29 -3.52 13.19 12.28
N ASP A 30 -2.91 12.77 13.37
CA ASP A 30 -1.83 13.51 14.04
C ASP A 30 -0.59 13.62 13.14
N TYR A 31 -0.39 12.64 12.26
CA TYR A 31 0.68 12.67 11.25
C TYR A 31 0.35 13.54 10.02
N GLY A 32 -0.86 14.05 9.90
CA GLY A 32 -1.27 14.95 8.84
C GLY A 32 -2.21 14.34 7.79
N THR A 33 -2.69 13.10 7.98
CA THR A 33 -3.64 12.48 7.06
C THR A 33 -5.01 13.16 7.11
N ASN A 34 -5.49 13.62 5.97
CA ASN A 34 -6.79 14.26 5.83
C ASN A 34 -7.92 13.23 5.70
N VAL A 35 -8.39 12.70 6.83
CA VAL A 35 -9.52 11.77 6.88
C VAL A 35 -10.82 12.54 6.83
N VAL A 36 -11.52 12.51 5.70
CA VAL A 36 -12.74 13.28 5.43
C VAL A 36 -14.02 12.56 5.81
N ALA A 37 -14.04 11.23 5.75
CA ALA A 37 -15.21 10.41 6.08
C ALA A 37 -14.82 8.99 6.50
N GLY A 38 -15.74 8.31 7.16
CA GLY A 38 -15.68 6.90 7.45
C GLY A 38 -16.92 6.15 6.97
N VAL A 39 -16.76 4.86 6.69
CA VAL A 39 -17.86 3.95 6.35
C VAL A 39 -17.94 2.81 7.34
N SER A 40 -19.13 2.54 7.82
CA SER A 40 -19.47 1.32 8.57
C SER A 40 -20.94 1.00 8.35
N PRO A 41 -21.29 -0.16 7.77
CA PRO A 41 -22.66 -0.55 7.48
C PRO A 41 -23.56 -0.43 8.70
N GLY A 42 -24.73 0.25 8.53
CA GLY A 42 -25.72 0.45 9.58
C GLY A 42 -25.34 1.45 10.68
N LYS A 43 -24.21 2.18 10.54
CA LYS A 43 -23.75 3.17 11.53
C LYS A 43 -23.67 4.60 10.98
N GLY A 44 -24.35 4.87 9.87
CA GLY A 44 -24.47 6.21 9.31
C GLY A 44 -25.04 7.21 10.31
N GLY A 45 -24.56 8.46 10.24
CA GLY A 45 -24.94 9.54 11.16
C GLY A 45 -24.12 9.61 12.46
N GLN A 46 -23.30 8.62 12.77
CA GLN A 46 -22.36 8.65 13.90
C GLN A 46 -21.11 9.47 13.55
N LYS A 47 -20.28 9.72 14.57
CA LYS A 47 -18.93 10.26 14.40
C LYS A 47 -17.92 9.38 15.15
N VAL A 48 -16.73 9.22 14.58
CA VAL A 48 -15.57 8.59 15.23
C VAL A 48 -14.44 9.63 15.23
N ASP A 49 -14.01 10.06 16.40
CA ASP A 49 -13.01 11.13 16.58
C ASP A 49 -13.29 12.39 15.75
N GLY A 50 -14.59 12.76 15.67
CA GLY A 50 -15.05 13.91 14.89
C GLY A 50 -15.27 13.63 13.40
N VAL A 51 -14.81 12.50 12.86
CA VAL A 51 -14.99 12.10 11.45
C VAL A 51 -16.43 11.60 11.25
N PRO A 52 -17.20 12.13 10.28
CA PRO A 52 -18.55 11.66 9.98
C PRO A 52 -18.51 10.22 9.44
N VAL A 53 -19.49 9.41 9.87
CA VAL A 53 -19.62 8.00 9.46
C VAL A 53 -20.85 7.84 8.58
N PHE A 54 -20.68 7.17 7.46
CA PHE A 54 -21.74 6.82 6.51
C PHE A 54 -21.98 5.31 6.51
N SER A 55 -23.15 4.89 6.05
CA SER A 55 -23.47 3.46 5.93
C SER A 55 -22.83 2.81 4.70
N THR A 56 -22.55 3.61 3.65
CA THR A 56 -21.99 3.16 2.37
C THR A 56 -20.96 4.17 1.83
N ALA A 57 -20.06 3.70 0.97
CA ALA A 57 -19.11 4.57 0.26
C ALA A 57 -19.85 5.54 -0.66
N GLU A 58 -20.90 5.08 -1.37
CA GLU A 58 -21.72 5.94 -2.22
C GLU A 58 -22.36 7.09 -1.43
N ALA A 59 -22.88 6.81 -0.22
CA ALA A 59 -23.45 7.84 0.63
C ALA A 59 -22.39 8.87 1.09
N ALA A 60 -21.17 8.43 1.35
CA ALA A 60 -20.07 9.33 1.69
C ALA A 60 -19.68 10.23 0.51
N LEU A 61 -19.55 9.67 -0.70
CA LEU A 61 -19.16 10.43 -1.90
C LEU A 61 -20.19 11.45 -2.37
N ARG A 62 -21.44 11.35 -1.93
CA ARG A 62 -22.47 12.39 -2.16
C ARG A 62 -22.24 13.65 -1.33
N GLU A 63 -21.57 13.53 -0.20
CA GLU A 63 -21.35 14.61 0.77
C GLU A 63 -19.93 15.17 0.74
N VAL A 64 -18.95 14.33 0.41
CA VAL A 64 -17.53 14.69 0.39
C VAL A 64 -16.82 14.09 -0.81
N GLU A 65 -15.84 14.81 -1.33
CA GLU A 65 -14.92 14.25 -2.32
C GLU A 65 -13.90 13.34 -1.65
N VAL A 66 -13.56 12.24 -2.33
CA VAL A 66 -12.63 11.19 -1.84
C VAL A 66 -11.61 10.86 -2.92
N ASP A 67 -10.34 10.79 -2.55
CA ASP A 67 -9.24 10.42 -3.45
C ASP A 67 -8.80 8.96 -3.25
N ILE A 68 -8.83 8.49 -1.99
CA ILE A 68 -8.44 7.12 -1.64
C ILE A 68 -9.32 6.55 -0.53
N SER A 69 -9.70 5.29 -0.66
CA SER A 69 -10.34 4.52 0.41
C SER A 69 -9.36 3.54 1.03
N VAL A 70 -9.15 3.60 2.35
CA VAL A 70 -8.37 2.61 3.09
C VAL A 70 -9.30 1.66 3.84
N LEU A 71 -9.05 0.35 3.70
CA LEU A 71 -9.92 -0.70 4.22
C LEU A 71 -9.35 -1.32 5.51
N PHE A 72 -9.95 -0.96 6.66
CA PHE A 72 -9.74 -1.62 7.94
C PHE A 72 -10.83 -2.70 8.15
N ILE A 73 -10.88 -3.64 7.21
CA ILE A 73 -11.94 -4.65 7.08
C ILE A 73 -11.32 -6.05 7.23
N PRO A 74 -11.92 -6.96 8.01
CA PRO A 74 -11.46 -8.36 8.05
C PRO A 74 -11.50 -9.01 6.67
N ALA A 75 -10.51 -9.88 6.37
CA ALA A 75 -10.26 -10.44 5.04
C ALA A 75 -11.53 -10.96 4.32
N ARG A 76 -12.42 -11.66 5.05
CA ARG A 76 -13.68 -12.21 4.50
C ARG A 76 -14.70 -11.18 4.01
N PHE A 77 -14.52 -9.90 4.34
CA PHE A 77 -15.43 -8.81 3.93
C PHE A 77 -14.74 -7.80 3.00
N VAL A 78 -13.45 -7.98 2.73
CA VAL A 78 -12.66 -7.03 1.92
C VAL A 78 -13.21 -6.93 0.52
N ARG A 79 -13.62 -8.05 -0.09
CA ARG A 79 -14.19 -8.07 -1.44
C ARG A 79 -15.36 -7.10 -1.57
N ASP A 80 -16.35 -7.24 -0.71
CA ASP A 80 -17.58 -6.43 -0.80
C ASP A 80 -17.28 -4.94 -0.55
N ALA A 81 -16.41 -4.63 0.42
CA ALA A 81 -16.02 -3.26 0.72
C ALA A 81 -15.18 -2.62 -0.42
N ALA A 82 -14.28 -3.38 -1.04
CA ALA A 82 -13.49 -2.90 -2.17
C ALA A 82 -14.35 -2.66 -3.40
N LEU A 83 -15.26 -3.62 -3.73
CA LEU A 83 -16.18 -3.48 -4.86
C LEU A 83 -17.18 -2.33 -4.66
N GLU A 84 -17.61 -2.07 -3.43
CA GLU A 84 -18.43 -0.91 -3.09
C GLU A 84 -17.68 0.40 -3.37
N ALA A 85 -16.43 0.53 -2.95
CA ALA A 85 -15.61 1.71 -3.21
C ALA A 85 -15.35 1.91 -4.71
N ILE A 86 -15.00 0.83 -5.42
CA ILE A 86 -14.82 0.83 -6.89
C ILE A 86 -16.12 1.27 -7.60
N GLY A 87 -17.25 0.69 -7.21
CA GLY A 87 -18.56 1.01 -7.78
C GLY A 87 -19.02 2.44 -7.49
N ALA A 88 -18.61 3.01 -6.37
CA ALA A 88 -18.85 4.40 -6.03
C ALA A 88 -17.93 5.39 -6.78
N GLY A 89 -16.91 4.90 -7.49
CA GLY A 89 -15.99 5.73 -8.28
C GLY A 89 -14.80 6.29 -7.47
N VAL A 90 -14.41 5.66 -6.37
CA VAL A 90 -13.21 6.05 -5.62
C VAL A 90 -11.96 5.83 -6.49
N PRO A 91 -11.09 6.85 -6.68
CA PRO A 91 -9.93 6.74 -7.56
C PRO A 91 -8.90 5.70 -7.14
N ALA A 92 -8.71 5.49 -5.82
CA ALA A 92 -7.76 4.51 -5.29
C ALA A 92 -8.34 3.74 -4.10
N VAL A 93 -8.01 2.46 -3.98
CA VAL A 93 -8.38 1.60 -2.85
C VAL A 93 -7.16 0.93 -2.27
N HIS A 94 -6.96 1.09 -0.96
CA HIS A 94 -5.85 0.51 -0.23
C HIS A 94 -6.34 -0.61 0.68
N VAL A 95 -5.96 -1.85 0.36
CA VAL A 95 -6.38 -3.06 1.07
C VAL A 95 -5.27 -3.51 2.02
N LEU A 96 -5.50 -3.33 3.33
CA LEU A 96 -4.52 -3.67 4.36
C LEU A 96 -4.55 -5.15 4.75
N ALA A 97 -5.72 -5.77 4.66
CA ALA A 97 -5.94 -7.12 5.19
C ALA A 97 -5.06 -8.16 4.51
N GLU A 98 -4.48 -9.02 5.35
CA GLU A 98 -3.85 -10.29 4.97
C GLU A 98 -4.90 -11.41 4.88
N GLY A 99 -4.65 -12.42 4.05
CA GLY A 99 -5.50 -13.60 3.94
C GLY A 99 -6.80 -13.36 3.18
N VAL A 100 -6.84 -12.38 2.29
CA VAL A 100 -7.95 -12.22 1.34
C VAL A 100 -7.96 -13.43 0.40
N PRO A 101 -9.11 -14.14 0.24
CA PRO A 101 -9.19 -15.27 -0.67
C PRO A 101 -8.73 -14.90 -2.08
N HIS A 102 -7.95 -15.76 -2.73
CA HIS A 102 -7.39 -15.47 -4.07
C HIS A 102 -8.45 -15.10 -5.09
N HIS A 103 -9.61 -15.79 -5.08
CA HIS A 103 -10.73 -15.49 -5.96
C HIS A 103 -11.23 -14.05 -5.75
N ASP A 104 -11.35 -13.63 -4.50
CA ASP A 104 -11.82 -12.29 -4.14
C ASP A 104 -10.78 -11.22 -4.54
N ALA A 105 -9.48 -11.51 -4.32
CA ALA A 105 -8.39 -10.64 -4.76
C ALA A 105 -8.37 -10.48 -6.28
N CYS A 106 -8.54 -11.57 -7.05
CA CYS A 106 -8.68 -11.53 -8.51
C CYS A 106 -9.82 -10.63 -8.97
N GLU A 107 -10.99 -10.77 -8.33
CA GLU A 107 -12.16 -9.94 -8.69
C GLU A 107 -11.92 -8.47 -8.38
N ILE A 108 -11.37 -8.14 -7.20
CA ILE A 108 -11.04 -6.76 -6.81
C ILE A 108 -10.08 -6.12 -7.82
N VAL A 109 -8.98 -6.80 -8.15
CA VAL A 109 -7.96 -6.30 -9.09
C VAL A 109 -8.54 -6.12 -10.49
N THR A 110 -9.30 -7.10 -10.98
CA THR A 110 -9.92 -7.04 -12.31
C THR A 110 -10.94 -5.92 -12.41
N ARG A 111 -11.79 -5.77 -11.40
CA ARG A 111 -12.80 -4.69 -11.34
C ARG A 111 -12.14 -3.33 -11.20
N GLY A 112 -11.11 -3.21 -10.33
CA GLY A 112 -10.33 -1.98 -10.18
C GLY A 112 -9.73 -1.56 -11.52
N LYS A 113 -9.04 -2.46 -12.22
CA LYS A 113 -8.46 -2.20 -13.54
C LYS A 113 -9.52 -1.76 -14.57
N SER A 114 -10.67 -2.43 -14.59
CA SER A 114 -11.75 -2.11 -15.53
C SER A 114 -12.41 -0.75 -15.24
N ALA A 115 -12.45 -0.33 -13.99
CA ALA A 115 -13.01 0.95 -13.53
C ALA A 115 -11.99 2.09 -13.53
N GLY A 116 -10.70 1.82 -13.74
CA GLY A 116 -9.64 2.82 -13.60
C GLY A 116 -9.31 3.15 -12.13
N THR A 117 -9.73 2.32 -11.18
CA THR A 117 -9.40 2.46 -9.76
C THR A 117 -8.05 1.82 -9.47
N PHE A 118 -7.15 2.59 -8.83
CA PHE A 118 -5.83 2.12 -8.46
C PHE A 118 -5.91 1.26 -7.18
N ILE A 119 -5.55 -0.02 -7.27
CA ILE A 119 -5.63 -0.95 -6.13
C ILE A 119 -4.25 -1.16 -5.54
N ILE A 120 -4.09 -0.99 -4.20
CA ILE A 120 -2.86 -1.25 -3.45
C ILE A 120 -3.13 -2.37 -2.45
N GLY A 121 -2.27 -3.38 -2.39
CA GLY A 121 -2.53 -4.62 -1.64
C GLY A 121 -3.39 -5.61 -2.45
N PRO A 122 -3.94 -6.65 -1.80
CA PRO A 122 -4.07 -6.89 -0.35
C PRO A 122 -2.73 -7.17 0.36
N ASN A 123 -2.82 -7.40 1.67
CA ASN A 123 -1.69 -7.63 2.56
C ASN A 123 -0.66 -6.48 2.54
N SER A 124 -1.14 -5.25 2.48
CA SER A 124 -0.31 -4.05 2.57
C SER A 124 -0.26 -3.53 4.01
N GLN A 125 0.91 -3.29 4.55
CA GLN A 125 1.04 -2.67 5.88
C GLN A 125 0.68 -1.18 5.88
N GLY A 126 0.71 -0.54 4.72
CA GLY A 126 0.41 0.89 4.60
C GLY A 126 1.38 1.64 3.68
N MET A 127 1.26 2.96 3.72
CA MET A 127 2.17 3.88 3.05
C MET A 127 2.44 5.11 3.90
N VAL A 128 3.56 5.76 3.65
CA VAL A 128 3.97 7.00 4.32
C VAL A 128 4.58 7.95 3.32
N SER A 129 4.08 9.18 3.28
CA SER A 129 4.75 10.33 2.68
C SER A 129 5.33 11.16 3.83
N PRO A 130 6.64 11.08 4.11
CA PRO A 130 7.23 11.63 5.32
C PRO A 130 6.98 13.11 5.49
N GLY A 131 6.49 13.50 6.68
CA GLY A 131 6.12 14.88 7.00
C GLY A 131 4.80 15.37 6.37
N LYS A 132 4.07 14.52 5.66
CA LYS A 132 2.82 14.89 4.96
C LYS A 132 1.63 14.07 5.42
N ALA A 133 1.67 12.74 5.24
CA ALA A 133 0.56 11.84 5.58
C ALA A 133 1.01 10.38 5.70
N LYS A 134 0.20 9.55 6.36
CA LYS A 134 0.37 8.09 6.43
C LYS A 134 -0.97 7.37 6.33
N LEU A 135 -0.96 6.15 5.79
CA LEU A 135 -2.09 5.22 5.82
C LEU A 135 -1.66 3.88 6.43
N GLY A 136 -2.56 3.27 7.18
CA GLY A 136 -2.34 1.96 7.79
C GLY A 136 -1.46 1.98 9.03
N GLY A 137 -0.91 0.80 9.36
CA GLY A 137 -0.14 0.56 10.59
C GLY A 137 1.34 0.95 10.51
N THR A 138 1.84 1.26 9.33
CA THR A 138 3.26 1.56 9.08
C THR A 138 3.75 2.72 9.96
N GLY A 139 4.94 2.53 10.56
CA GLY A 139 5.56 3.53 11.45
C GLY A 139 4.99 3.57 12.87
N GLY A 140 3.99 2.75 13.16
CA GLY A 140 3.41 2.68 14.52
C GLY A 140 2.89 4.01 15.04
N GLU A 141 3.10 4.27 16.33
CA GLU A 141 2.65 5.49 17.01
C GLU A 141 3.60 6.68 16.81
N VAL A 142 4.86 6.43 16.48
CA VAL A 142 5.89 7.46 16.29
C VAL A 142 6.57 7.32 14.93
N PRO A 143 5.86 7.59 13.81
CA PRO A 143 6.40 7.38 12.47
C PRO A 143 7.68 8.18 12.18
N GLY A 144 7.85 9.33 12.79
CA GLY A 144 9.03 10.19 12.60
C GLY A 144 10.36 9.60 13.06
N LEU A 145 10.35 8.47 13.81
CA LEU A 145 11.57 7.73 14.11
C LEU A 145 12.09 6.96 12.90
N MET A 146 11.19 6.46 12.04
CA MET A 146 11.51 5.63 10.88
C MET A 146 11.48 6.41 9.56
N PHE A 147 10.63 7.42 9.48
CA PHE A 147 10.35 8.14 8.24
C PHE A 147 10.68 9.61 8.37
N ARG A 148 11.61 10.10 7.55
CA ARG A 148 11.96 11.53 7.44
C ARG A 148 11.92 11.96 5.98
N PRO A 149 11.52 13.20 5.68
CA PRO A 149 11.57 13.72 4.31
C PRO A 149 12.96 13.58 3.69
N GLY A 150 13.02 13.14 2.44
CA GLY A 150 14.24 12.96 1.68
C GLY A 150 13.93 12.45 0.27
N PRO A 151 14.95 12.19 -0.57
CA PRO A 151 14.78 11.97 -1.99
C PRO A 151 14.54 10.52 -2.40
N VAL A 152 14.45 9.56 -1.47
CA VAL A 152 14.40 8.14 -1.81
C VAL A 152 12.97 7.63 -1.80
N GLY A 153 12.46 7.18 -2.95
CA GLY A 153 11.26 6.35 -3.03
C GLY A 153 11.55 4.94 -2.51
N VAL A 154 10.65 4.37 -1.72
CA VAL A 154 10.80 2.99 -1.25
C VAL A 154 9.52 2.22 -1.55
N VAL A 155 9.66 1.13 -2.31
CA VAL A 155 8.56 0.20 -2.59
C VAL A 155 8.94 -1.20 -2.13
N SER A 156 8.05 -1.85 -1.38
CA SER A 156 8.35 -3.12 -0.74
C SER A 156 7.18 -4.08 -0.78
N ARG A 157 7.45 -5.34 -1.07
CA ARG A 157 6.48 -6.43 -0.88
C ARG A 157 6.24 -6.71 0.61
N SER A 158 7.31 -6.69 1.40
CA SER A 158 7.24 -6.85 2.86
C SER A 158 7.09 -5.51 3.56
N GLY A 159 5.99 -5.33 4.28
CA GLY A 159 5.76 -4.12 5.07
C GLY A 159 6.82 -3.87 6.13
N GLY A 160 7.26 -4.93 6.84
CA GLY A 160 8.29 -4.86 7.87
C GLY A 160 9.67 -4.51 7.31
N MET A 161 10.13 -5.24 6.30
CA MET A 161 11.45 -5.00 5.68
C MET A 161 11.53 -3.63 5.02
N GLY A 162 10.46 -3.20 4.34
CA GLY A 162 10.43 -1.86 3.76
C GLY A 162 10.51 -0.76 4.81
N ALA A 163 9.82 -0.92 5.95
CA ALA A 163 9.91 0.02 7.07
C ALA A 163 11.31 0.04 7.70
N GLU A 164 11.98 -1.12 7.81
CA GLU A 164 13.35 -1.23 8.31
C GLU A 164 14.35 -0.55 7.36
N ILE A 165 14.20 -0.72 6.05
CA ILE A 165 14.98 0.03 5.05
C ILE A 165 14.80 1.53 5.25
N CYS A 166 13.56 2.00 5.44
CA CYS A 166 13.31 3.42 5.72
C CYS A 166 13.98 3.89 7.02
N LEU A 167 14.01 3.06 8.06
CA LEU A 167 14.74 3.36 9.29
C LEU A 167 16.24 3.53 9.02
N PHE A 168 16.87 2.61 8.27
CA PHE A 168 18.29 2.72 7.93
C PHE A 168 18.60 3.96 7.08
N LEU A 169 17.77 4.28 6.10
CA LEU A 169 17.89 5.52 5.34
C LEU A 169 17.80 6.76 6.24
N THR A 170 16.85 6.74 7.19
CA THR A 170 16.68 7.83 8.14
C THR A 170 17.88 7.97 9.08
N LEU A 171 18.42 6.86 9.60
CA LEU A 171 19.62 6.85 10.44
C LEU A 171 20.87 7.33 9.67
N ALA A 172 20.94 7.05 8.37
CA ALA A 172 21.98 7.55 7.49
C ALA A 172 21.79 9.03 7.09
N GLY A 173 20.72 9.67 7.53
CA GLY A 173 20.44 11.08 7.22
C GLY A 173 19.90 11.33 5.80
N ILE A 174 19.50 10.29 5.06
CA ILE A 174 19.05 10.38 3.66
C ILE A 174 17.55 10.71 3.59
N GLY A 175 16.70 9.96 4.28
CA GLY A 175 15.24 10.12 4.28
C GLY A 175 14.54 9.60 3.02
N GLN A 176 13.20 9.73 2.99
CA GLN A 176 12.35 9.18 1.94
C GLN A 176 11.39 10.22 1.35
N SER A 177 11.11 10.12 0.05
CA SER A 177 10.03 10.87 -0.62
C SER A 177 8.67 10.23 -0.33
N THR A 178 8.57 8.93 -0.56
CA THR A 178 7.40 8.11 -0.25
C THR A 178 7.81 6.67 0.01
N TYR A 179 7.17 6.03 0.97
CA TYR A 179 7.23 4.60 1.21
C TYR A 179 5.87 3.95 0.92
N VAL A 180 5.87 2.84 0.17
CA VAL A 180 4.68 2.05 -0.12
C VAL A 180 4.95 0.57 0.12
N ALA A 181 4.14 -0.06 0.98
CA ALA A 181 4.06 -1.51 1.07
C ALA A 181 3.00 -2.00 0.06
N ILE A 182 3.43 -2.67 -1.01
CA ILE A 182 2.51 -3.15 -2.06
C ILE A 182 1.82 -4.47 -1.72
N GLY A 183 2.32 -5.20 -0.73
CA GLY A 183 1.78 -6.50 -0.28
C GLY A 183 2.59 -7.70 -0.76
N GLY A 184 2.61 -8.73 0.09
CA GLY A 184 3.34 -10.00 -0.15
C GLY A 184 2.49 -11.12 -0.72
N ASP A 185 1.20 -10.88 -1.02
CA ASP A 185 0.30 -11.90 -1.55
C ASP A 185 0.58 -12.23 -3.02
N LEU A 186 0.17 -13.42 -3.44
CA LEU A 186 0.29 -13.88 -4.83
C LEU A 186 -0.45 -12.95 -5.80
N ILE A 187 -1.62 -12.46 -5.39
CA ILE A 187 -2.48 -11.58 -6.19
C ILE A 187 -2.58 -10.25 -5.46
N ILE A 188 -1.96 -9.24 -6.04
CA ILE A 188 -2.04 -7.85 -5.60
C ILE A 188 -2.47 -6.96 -6.76
N GLY A 189 -2.87 -5.74 -6.45
CA GLY A 189 -3.21 -4.73 -7.44
C GLY A 189 -1.97 -4.15 -8.11
N ALA A 190 -1.57 -2.94 -7.71
CA ALA A 190 -0.36 -2.30 -8.22
C ALA A 190 0.90 -3.01 -7.70
N ALA A 191 1.83 -3.29 -8.61
CA ALA A 191 3.12 -3.91 -8.34
C ALA A 191 4.26 -2.90 -8.55
N PHE A 192 5.48 -3.38 -8.78
CA PHE A 192 6.66 -2.51 -8.91
C PHE A 192 6.58 -1.59 -10.12
N VAL A 193 6.11 -2.08 -11.28
CA VAL A 193 6.05 -1.28 -12.51
C VAL A 193 5.17 -0.06 -12.32
N GLU A 194 3.95 -0.24 -11.80
CA GLU A 194 3.03 0.87 -11.54
C GLU A 194 3.60 1.87 -10.52
N MET A 195 4.33 1.39 -9.51
CA MET A 195 5.00 2.27 -8.55
C MET A 195 6.16 3.03 -9.18
N LEU A 196 6.98 2.37 -10.01
CA LEU A 196 8.08 3.01 -10.73
C LEU A 196 7.58 4.11 -11.67
N GLU A 197 6.46 3.87 -12.39
CA GLU A 197 5.84 4.90 -13.23
C GLU A 197 5.42 6.13 -12.44
N LEU A 198 4.92 5.97 -11.22
CA LEU A 198 4.58 7.06 -10.33
C LEU A 198 5.82 7.80 -9.82
N PHE A 199 6.84 7.06 -9.38
CA PHE A 199 8.12 7.62 -8.92
C PHE A 199 8.90 8.34 -10.03
N GLU A 200 8.80 7.87 -11.28
CA GLU A 200 9.43 8.55 -12.42
C GLU A 200 8.91 9.99 -12.57
N ARG A 201 7.61 10.18 -12.40
CA ARG A 201 6.94 11.49 -12.52
C ARG A 201 7.07 12.37 -11.28
N ASP A 202 7.49 11.80 -10.14
CA ASP A 202 7.61 12.56 -8.90
C ASP A 202 8.92 13.36 -8.83
N PRO A 203 8.85 14.70 -8.81
CA PRO A 203 10.05 15.53 -8.74
C PRO A 203 10.78 15.46 -7.38
N GLU A 204 10.13 14.97 -6.33
CA GLU A 204 10.75 14.81 -5.02
C GLU A 204 11.55 13.50 -4.91
N THR A 205 11.35 12.56 -5.85
CA THR A 205 12.06 11.29 -5.87
C THR A 205 13.26 11.35 -6.80
N GLU A 206 14.46 11.17 -6.30
CA GLU A 206 15.71 11.13 -7.07
C GLU A 206 16.22 9.72 -7.33
N CYS A 207 15.86 8.75 -6.47
CA CYS A 207 16.15 7.33 -6.65
C CYS A 207 15.11 6.46 -5.96
N VAL A 208 15.07 5.17 -6.29
CA VAL A 208 14.12 4.22 -5.71
C VAL A 208 14.84 3.02 -5.12
N VAL A 209 14.40 2.58 -3.93
CA VAL A 209 14.77 1.30 -3.33
C VAL A 209 13.61 0.34 -3.48
N ILE A 210 13.88 -0.84 -4.01
CA ILE A 210 12.95 -1.96 -4.16
C ILE A 210 13.34 -3.05 -3.16
N PHE A 211 12.36 -3.50 -2.35
CA PHE A 211 12.46 -4.76 -1.64
C PHE A 211 11.50 -5.76 -2.27
N GLY A 212 12.06 -6.73 -3.00
CA GLY A 212 11.33 -7.81 -3.65
C GLY A 212 11.42 -9.13 -2.89
N GLU A 213 10.71 -10.12 -3.41
CA GLU A 213 10.70 -11.49 -2.90
C GLU A 213 10.60 -12.45 -4.10
N PRO A 214 11.25 -13.61 -4.06
CA PRO A 214 11.17 -14.57 -5.17
C PRO A 214 9.75 -15.10 -5.35
N GLY A 215 9.40 -15.48 -6.56
CA GLY A 215 8.25 -16.37 -6.84
C GLY A 215 7.05 -15.79 -7.56
N THR A 216 7.02 -14.51 -7.95
CA THR A 216 5.87 -13.95 -8.70
C THR A 216 6.22 -13.38 -10.07
N GLY A 217 7.48 -13.25 -10.43
CA GLY A 217 7.92 -12.63 -11.69
C GLY A 217 7.79 -11.10 -11.74
N ARG A 218 7.34 -10.44 -10.67
CA ARG A 218 7.13 -8.98 -10.64
C ARG A 218 8.45 -8.21 -10.56
N GLU A 219 9.42 -8.80 -9.96
CA GLU A 219 10.79 -8.31 -9.87
C GLU A 219 11.46 -8.31 -11.25
N GLU A 220 11.24 -9.38 -12.02
CA GLU A 220 11.67 -9.52 -13.41
C GLU A 220 10.94 -8.52 -14.32
N GLU A 221 9.62 -8.39 -14.19
CA GLU A 221 8.83 -7.37 -14.91
C GLU A 221 9.36 -5.96 -14.65
N ALA A 222 9.73 -5.64 -13.39
CA ALA A 222 10.33 -4.36 -13.04
C ALA A 222 11.70 -4.17 -13.69
N ALA A 223 12.55 -5.21 -13.70
CA ALA A 223 13.85 -5.18 -14.34
C ALA A 223 13.75 -4.97 -15.86
N GLU A 224 12.81 -5.66 -16.52
CA GLU A 224 12.51 -5.47 -17.94
C GLU A 224 12.00 -4.05 -18.24
N PHE A 225 11.11 -3.52 -17.40
CA PHE A 225 10.61 -2.15 -17.53
C PHE A 225 11.73 -1.10 -17.43
N ILE A 226 12.64 -1.27 -16.46
CA ILE A 226 13.82 -0.40 -16.29
C ILE A 226 14.76 -0.52 -17.51
N ALA A 227 15.07 -1.75 -17.94
CA ALA A 227 15.95 -2.02 -19.09
C ALA A 227 15.39 -1.44 -20.40
N ALA A 228 14.07 -1.40 -20.54
CA ALA A 228 13.38 -0.77 -21.68
C ALA A 228 13.34 0.77 -21.62
N GLY A 229 13.89 1.38 -20.55
CA GLY A 229 13.92 2.84 -20.36
C GLY A 229 12.61 3.42 -19.80
N GLY A 230 11.74 2.60 -19.24
CA GLY A 230 10.50 3.03 -18.61
C GLY A 230 10.72 3.74 -17.27
N PHE A 231 11.89 3.55 -16.65
CA PHE A 231 12.34 4.26 -15.47
C PHE A 231 13.79 4.71 -15.63
N THR A 232 14.08 5.99 -15.39
CA THR A 232 15.39 6.60 -15.70
C THR A 232 16.20 6.96 -14.46
N LYS A 233 15.57 7.04 -13.28
CA LYS A 233 16.24 7.35 -12.02
C LYS A 233 16.99 6.12 -11.48
N PRO A 234 18.03 6.29 -10.66
CA PRO A 234 18.75 5.16 -10.05
C PRO A 234 17.82 4.25 -9.23
N VAL A 235 18.08 2.94 -9.33
CA VAL A 235 17.36 1.90 -8.56
C VAL A 235 18.35 1.07 -7.76
N VAL A 236 18.02 0.82 -6.51
CA VAL A 236 18.68 -0.17 -5.66
C VAL A 236 17.66 -1.26 -5.33
N ALA A 237 17.93 -2.50 -5.73
CA ALA A 237 17.04 -3.62 -5.45
C ALA A 237 17.67 -4.58 -4.44
N MET A 238 16.87 -5.01 -3.47
CA MET A 238 17.20 -6.10 -2.55
C MET A 238 16.13 -7.19 -2.71
N ILE A 239 16.56 -8.32 -3.26
CA ILE A 239 15.69 -9.49 -3.50
C ILE A 239 16.35 -10.69 -2.81
N PRO A 240 15.98 -10.98 -1.54
CA PRO A 240 16.53 -12.11 -0.82
C PRO A 240 15.95 -13.42 -1.38
N GLY A 241 16.79 -14.44 -1.56
CA GLY A 241 16.31 -15.73 -2.06
C GLY A 241 17.39 -16.65 -2.57
N GLU A 242 18.57 -16.16 -2.94
CA GLU A 242 19.68 -16.95 -3.49
C GLU A 242 20.02 -18.18 -2.64
N PHE A 243 19.96 -18.08 -1.30
CA PHE A 243 20.24 -19.21 -0.40
C PHE A 243 19.23 -20.36 -0.55
N LEU A 244 18.06 -20.12 -1.14
CA LEU A 244 16.99 -21.09 -1.32
C LEU A 244 17.21 -21.95 -2.56
N GLU A 245 18.02 -21.54 -3.52
CA GLU A 245 18.38 -22.34 -4.69
C GLU A 245 19.01 -23.69 -4.31
N ASN A 246 19.73 -23.70 -3.19
CA ASN A 246 20.37 -24.88 -2.64
C ASN A 246 19.56 -25.57 -1.54
N SER A 247 18.33 -25.12 -1.26
CA SER A 247 17.48 -25.75 -0.25
C SER A 247 16.92 -27.09 -0.75
N PRO A 248 17.00 -28.17 0.05
CA PRO A 248 16.47 -29.47 -0.35
C PRO A 248 14.96 -29.55 -0.39
N SER A 249 14.24 -28.57 0.15
CA SER A 249 12.77 -28.54 0.25
C SER A 249 12.22 -27.19 -0.16
N PRO A 250 11.00 -27.15 -0.77
CA PRO A 250 10.28 -25.90 -0.96
C PRO A 250 10.08 -25.24 0.41
N THR A 251 10.57 -24.02 0.56
CA THR A 251 10.44 -23.28 1.81
C THR A 251 9.48 -22.12 1.59
N SER A 252 8.41 -22.03 2.38
CA SER A 252 7.57 -20.85 2.41
C SER A 252 8.27 -19.76 3.21
N LEU A 253 8.38 -18.57 2.65
CA LEU A 253 8.93 -17.39 3.33
C LEU A 253 7.88 -16.59 4.09
N GLY A 254 6.69 -17.17 4.33
CA GLY A 254 5.62 -16.56 5.11
C GLY A 254 4.60 -15.77 4.26
N HIS A 255 4.96 -15.29 3.09
CA HIS A 255 4.04 -14.65 2.15
C HIS A 255 3.51 -15.65 1.12
N THR A 256 2.22 -15.56 0.76
CA THR A 256 1.61 -16.48 -0.22
C THR A 256 2.17 -16.31 -1.62
N GLY A 257 2.74 -15.14 -1.93
CA GLY A 257 3.44 -14.84 -3.18
C GLY A 257 4.92 -15.23 -3.19
N ALA A 258 5.51 -15.62 -2.06
CA ALA A 258 6.90 -16.04 -1.97
C ALA A 258 7.00 -17.57 -2.15
N LEU A 259 6.66 -18.05 -3.35
CA LEU A 259 6.76 -19.45 -3.75
C LEU A 259 8.07 -19.66 -4.53
N ILE A 260 8.87 -20.62 -4.08
CA ILE A 260 10.16 -20.91 -4.72
C ILE A 260 10.02 -22.18 -5.53
N GLU A 261 10.11 -22.05 -6.84
CA GLU A 261 10.36 -23.15 -7.77
C GLU A 261 11.85 -23.11 -8.17
N ARG A 262 12.49 -24.27 -8.25
CA ARG A 262 13.90 -24.37 -8.64
C ARG A 262 14.13 -23.75 -10.02
N GLY A 263 15.02 -22.78 -10.09
CA GLY A 263 15.44 -22.15 -11.35
C GLY A 263 14.53 -21.05 -11.89
N VAL A 264 13.62 -20.51 -11.07
CA VAL A 264 12.77 -19.38 -11.43
C VAL A 264 12.96 -18.27 -10.40
N GLY A 265 13.43 -17.11 -10.82
CA GLY A 265 13.43 -15.86 -10.04
C GLY A 265 14.44 -15.82 -8.89
N ALA A 266 15.69 -15.99 -9.17
CA ALA A 266 16.77 -15.64 -8.25
C ALA A 266 17.68 -14.58 -8.89
#